data_85cef1afec6a8e4a3585aad3453ba6cb
#
_entry.id   85cef1afec6a8e4a3585aad3453ba6cb
#
_cell.length_a   1.000
_cell.length_b   1.000
_cell.length_c   1.000
_cell.angle_alpha   90.00
_cell.angle_beta   90.00
_cell.angle_gamma   90.00
#
_symmetry.space_group_name_H-M   'P 1'
#
loop_
_entity.id
_entity.type
_entity.pdbx_description
1 polymer ?
#
loop_
_entity_poly.entity_id
_entity_poly.type
_entity_poly.pdbx_seq_one_letter_code
_entity_poly.pdbx_strand_id
1 'polypeptide(L)'
;MIYSLRDDNGLAVYNLQMLRFSALLLTFAAITAAQDPIAPHSAFEPPAAKAAASLAASTKDSPRDLITTGEKSDFEETAPYAETVDISRRLERASRFVKVLDIGVTPEGRTMIALVVSKDRAFTPESAAKTNKAVIMIQSGIHAGEIEGKDPVLMLVRDMTVSKRFAGWLDHAIFVIIPVFNVDGHENISLYHRPSQNGPRSTGTRSNAQRLNLNRDYMKADTPEMRAWLKVYNTWNPDFLIDNHVTDGSDMQYDVTWDMARNQDIAEPAGAWVRDHYVPELDKRMAADGHMVAPYGALRGVNGKREFFMEVFTPRYSHLYSAVQNRPCLLVESHSLKTAKTRAWAHYDIMKHTFDIIAADPDGLRRAVRESDKQMAARAGDRSAAPVYLAGKVSSEKGRPLVYHALKNAPFKSEVTGAMVNRYTGELDDIPTVIHDQIDTTVEAQMPLGYLIPSAFGRVADILALHGVEMERTSKLIEQVFETYRFANVRPGQGSEGHVM
;
A
#
# COMPACT_ATOMS: atom_id res chain seq x y z
N MET A 1 -25.88 33.73 -10.46
CA MET A 1 -26.18 35.18 -10.69
C MET A 1 -27.52 35.23 -11.38
N ILE A 2 -28.57 35.61 -10.66
CA ILE A 2 -29.94 35.71 -11.18
C ILE A 2 -30.17 37.17 -11.54
N TYR A 3 -30.33 37.46 -12.81
CA TYR A 3 -30.81 38.79 -13.25
C TYR A 3 -32.33 38.78 -13.30
N SER A 4 -32.95 39.66 -12.53
CA SER A 4 -34.39 39.96 -12.64
C SER A 4 -34.59 41.06 -13.69
N LEU A 5 -35.33 40.76 -14.73
CA LEU A 5 -35.92 41.78 -15.61
C LEU A 5 -37.34 42.08 -15.10
N ARG A 6 -37.58 43.33 -14.72
CA ARG A 6 -38.93 43.86 -14.50
C ARG A 6 -39.41 44.46 -15.80
N ASP A 7 -40.63 44.18 -16.18
CA ASP A 7 -41.37 44.98 -17.15
C ASP A 7 -42.32 45.95 -16.43
N ASP A 8 -42.65 47.04 -17.14
CA ASP A 8 -43.31 48.21 -16.56
C ASP A 8 -44.81 48.01 -16.28
N ASN A 9 -45.38 46.81 -16.37
CA ASN A 9 -46.83 46.58 -16.22
C ASN A 9 -47.28 45.59 -15.14
N GLY A 10 -46.44 45.20 -14.23
CA GLY A 10 -46.81 44.74 -12.90
C GLY A 10 -47.81 43.61 -12.74
N LEU A 11 -48.00 42.69 -13.72
CA LEU A 11 -48.92 41.58 -13.58
C LEU A 11 -48.28 40.23 -13.97
N ALA A 12 -48.44 39.32 -13.05
CA ALA A 12 -47.89 37.99 -12.97
C ALA A 12 -48.01 37.13 -14.23
N VAL A 13 -46.83 36.77 -14.80
CA VAL A 13 -46.72 35.62 -15.71
C VAL A 13 -45.84 34.59 -14.99
N TYR A 14 -46.37 34.01 -13.93
CA TYR A 14 -45.63 33.04 -13.12
C TYR A 14 -46.29 31.67 -13.06
N ASN A 15 -47.10 31.23 -14.02
CA ASN A 15 -47.77 29.95 -13.78
C ASN A 15 -47.80 28.90 -14.91
N LEU A 16 -47.20 29.15 -16.06
CA LEU A 16 -47.19 28.10 -17.10
C LEU A 16 -45.81 27.51 -17.43
N GLN A 17 -44.72 28.19 -17.11
CA GLN A 17 -43.37 27.62 -17.35
C GLN A 17 -42.88 26.76 -16.19
N MET A 18 -43.26 27.01 -14.95
CA MET A 18 -42.91 26.20 -13.79
C MET A 18 -43.53 24.80 -13.80
N LEU A 19 -44.73 24.63 -14.33
CA LEU A 19 -45.38 23.33 -14.46
C LEU A 19 -44.72 22.44 -15.54
N ARG A 20 -44.14 23.05 -16.58
CA ARG A 20 -43.39 22.29 -17.61
C ARG A 20 -41.98 21.90 -17.13
N PHE A 21 -41.34 22.73 -16.30
CA PHE A 21 -40.07 22.39 -15.68
C PHE A 21 -40.21 21.34 -14.59
N SER A 22 -41.28 21.37 -13.79
CA SER A 22 -41.53 20.34 -12.76
C SER A 22 -41.89 18.98 -13.36
N ALA A 23 -42.60 18.96 -14.49
CA ALA A 23 -42.89 17.70 -15.22
C ALA A 23 -41.62 17.13 -15.89
N LEU A 24 -40.70 18.00 -16.37
CA LEU A 24 -39.43 17.56 -16.96
C LEU A 24 -38.44 17.06 -15.87
N LEU A 25 -38.43 17.67 -14.69
CA LEU A 25 -37.65 17.21 -13.53
C LEU A 25 -38.19 15.89 -12.96
N LEU A 26 -39.48 15.67 -12.96
CA LEU A 26 -40.09 14.39 -12.53
C LEU A 26 -39.87 13.26 -13.53
N THR A 27 -39.80 13.54 -14.83
CA THR A 27 -39.43 12.53 -15.85
C THR A 27 -37.93 12.24 -15.87
N PHE A 28 -37.04 13.19 -15.53
CA PHE A 28 -35.63 12.91 -15.34
C PHE A 28 -35.34 12.19 -14.03
N ALA A 29 -36.09 12.43 -12.94
CA ALA A 29 -35.97 11.70 -11.68
C ALA A 29 -36.46 10.23 -11.79
N ALA A 30 -37.32 9.90 -12.77
CA ALA A 30 -37.77 8.54 -13.01
C ALA A 30 -36.83 7.73 -13.92
N ILE A 31 -35.85 8.39 -14.59
CA ILE A 31 -34.87 7.73 -15.48
C ILE A 31 -33.53 7.53 -14.75
N THR A 32 -33.32 8.12 -13.58
CA THR A 32 -32.11 7.94 -12.76
C THR A 32 -32.34 7.02 -11.55
N ALA A 33 -33.12 5.96 -11.70
CA ALA A 33 -32.68 4.70 -11.08
C ALA A 33 -31.50 4.23 -11.96
N ALA A 34 -30.34 4.90 -11.82
CA ALA A 34 -29.12 4.38 -12.37
C ALA A 34 -29.02 2.96 -11.85
N GLN A 35 -29.12 1.99 -12.74
CA GLN A 35 -28.72 0.63 -12.42
C GLN A 35 -27.33 0.79 -11.80
N ASP A 36 -27.13 0.26 -10.60
CA ASP A 36 -25.81 0.19 -10.01
C ASP A 36 -24.88 -0.33 -11.10
N PRO A 37 -23.73 0.31 -11.33
CA PRO A 37 -22.82 -0.16 -12.36
C PRO A 37 -22.57 -1.64 -12.10
N ILE A 38 -22.73 -2.47 -13.13
CA ILE A 38 -22.43 -3.90 -13.00
C ILE A 38 -20.96 -3.98 -12.59
N ALA A 39 -20.72 -4.37 -11.33
CA ALA A 39 -19.38 -4.52 -10.82
C ALA A 39 -18.63 -5.56 -11.66
N PRO A 40 -17.37 -5.34 -12.01
CA PRO A 40 -16.57 -6.34 -12.66
C PRO A 40 -16.42 -7.54 -11.71
N HIS A 41 -16.54 -8.75 -12.25
CA HIS A 41 -16.44 -9.98 -11.49
C HIS A 41 -15.25 -10.79 -11.95
N SER A 42 -14.57 -11.46 -11.00
CA SER A 42 -13.67 -12.56 -11.36
C SER A 42 -14.46 -13.70 -11.98
N ALA A 43 -13.90 -14.31 -13.00
CA ALA A 43 -14.42 -15.55 -13.53
C ALA A 43 -14.14 -16.77 -12.62
N PHE A 44 -13.32 -16.57 -11.58
CA PHE A 44 -12.97 -17.58 -10.58
C PHE A 44 -12.92 -16.93 -9.18
N GLU A 45 -13.67 -17.49 -8.24
CA GLU A 45 -13.60 -17.12 -6.82
C GLU A 45 -13.05 -18.31 -6.02
N PRO A 46 -12.16 -18.07 -5.03
CA PRO A 46 -11.74 -19.12 -4.12
C PRO A 46 -12.93 -19.60 -3.26
N PRO A 47 -12.84 -20.79 -2.62
CA PRO A 47 -13.94 -21.35 -1.85
C PRO A 47 -14.40 -20.41 -0.72
N ALA A 48 -15.54 -19.77 -0.85
CA ALA A 48 -16.09 -18.77 0.08
C ALA A 48 -16.26 -19.27 1.52
N ALA A 49 -16.38 -20.58 1.72
CA ALA A 49 -16.55 -21.18 3.06
C ALA A 49 -15.36 -20.90 4.02
N LYS A 50 -14.11 -20.87 3.49
CA LYS A 50 -12.92 -20.57 4.32
C LYS A 50 -12.85 -19.10 4.66
N ALA A 51 -13.12 -18.21 3.70
CA ALA A 51 -13.20 -16.78 3.94
C ALA A 51 -14.22 -16.44 5.03
N ALA A 52 -15.43 -17.01 4.93
CA ALA A 52 -16.47 -16.80 5.91
C ALA A 52 -16.06 -17.28 7.31
N ALA A 53 -15.39 -18.43 7.45
CA ALA A 53 -14.95 -18.97 8.72
C ALA A 53 -13.86 -18.11 9.38
N SER A 54 -12.86 -17.65 8.63
CA SER A 54 -11.77 -16.80 9.13
C SER A 54 -12.30 -15.46 9.66
N LEU A 55 -13.11 -14.75 8.86
CA LEU A 55 -13.66 -13.46 9.25
C LEU A 55 -14.72 -13.59 10.37
N ALA A 56 -15.57 -14.60 10.33
CA ALA A 56 -16.57 -14.86 11.37
C ALA A 56 -15.93 -15.17 12.74
N ALA A 57 -14.78 -15.87 12.73
CA ALA A 57 -14.04 -16.13 13.95
C ALA A 57 -13.51 -14.85 14.63
N SER A 58 -13.18 -13.81 13.86
CA SER A 58 -12.77 -12.50 14.40
C SER A 58 -13.95 -11.77 15.09
N THR A 59 -15.17 -11.90 14.59
CA THR A 59 -16.34 -11.18 15.12
C THR A 59 -16.99 -11.86 16.30
N LYS A 60 -16.87 -13.18 16.44
CA LYS A 60 -17.67 -14.03 17.35
C LYS A 60 -17.67 -13.57 18.80
N ASP A 61 -16.51 -13.23 19.35
CA ASP A 61 -16.35 -12.83 20.75
C ASP A 61 -16.03 -11.33 20.89
N SER A 62 -16.36 -10.54 19.87
CA SER A 62 -16.05 -9.12 19.84
C SER A 62 -17.21 -8.25 20.32
N PRO A 63 -16.95 -7.16 21.09
CA PRO A 63 -17.96 -6.18 21.42
C PRO A 63 -18.59 -5.58 20.15
N ARG A 64 -19.92 -5.45 20.15
CA ARG A 64 -20.68 -4.97 18.97
C ARG A 64 -20.24 -3.60 18.46
N ASP A 65 -19.85 -2.72 19.35
CA ASP A 65 -19.37 -1.37 19.03
C ASP A 65 -17.95 -1.35 18.46
N LEU A 66 -17.25 -2.47 18.47
CA LEU A 66 -15.93 -2.66 17.85
C LEU A 66 -15.98 -3.47 16.53
N ILE A 67 -17.18 -3.81 16.05
CA ILE A 67 -17.37 -4.43 14.74
C ILE A 67 -17.35 -3.32 13.68
N THR A 68 -16.50 -3.48 12.64
CA THR A 68 -16.34 -2.49 11.58
C THR A 68 -17.55 -2.43 10.64
N THR A 69 -17.68 -1.39 9.84
CA THR A 69 -18.70 -1.31 8.80
C THR A 69 -18.51 -2.37 7.74
N GLY A 70 -17.27 -2.69 7.35
CA GLY A 70 -16.99 -3.82 6.46
C GLY A 70 -17.56 -5.12 7.01
N GLU A 71 -17.29 -5.47 8.26
CA GLU A 71 -17.83 -6.67 8.90
C GLU A 71 -19.38 -6.68 8.97
N LYS A 72 -20.00 -5.54 9.27
CA LYS A 72 -21.48 -5.42 9.36
C LYS A 72 -22.18 -5.57 8.03
N SER A 73 -21.54 -5.16 6.94
CA SER A 73 -22.08 -5.17 5.58
C SER A 73 -21.61 -6.38 4.76
N ASP A 74 -20.93 -7.34 5.39
CA ASP A 74 -20.26 -8.45 4.69
C ASP A 74 -19.24 -7.96 3.65
N PHE A 75 -18.58 -6.82 3.94
CA PHE A 75 -17.62 -6.10 3.11
C PHE A 75 -18.17 -5.48 1.81
N GLU A 76 -19.50 -5.34 1.71
CA GLU A 76 -20.12 -4.63 0.58
C GLU A 76 -19.97 -3.10 0.70
N GLU A 77 -19.74 -2.58 1.92
CA GLU A 77 -19.59 -1.16 2.19
C GLU A 77 -18.30 -0.86 2.95
N THR A 78 -17.83 0.36 2.81
CA THR A 78 -16.70 0.90 3.58
C THR A 78 -17.12 2.12 4.38
N ALA A 79 -16.59 2.23 5.60
CA ALA A 79 -16.85 3.35 6.50
C ALA A 79 -16.20 4.65 6.01
N PRO A 80 -16.84 5.82 6.20
CA PRO A 80 -16.18 7.11 6.13
C PRO A 80 -14.99 7.21 7.09
N TYR A 81 -14.06 8.10 6.83
CA TYR A 81 -12.87 8.27 7.68
C TYR A 81 -13.21 8.62 9.13
N ALA A 82 -14.23 9.43 9.34
CA ALA A 82 -14.69 9.78 10.69
C ALA A 82 -15.07 8.54 11.53
N GLU A 83 -15.69 7.51 10.93
CA GLU A 83 -15.99 6.25 11.61
C GLU A 83 -14.71 5.42 11.84
N THR A 84 -13.75 5.44 10.92
CA THR A 84 -12.44 4.81 11.12
C THR A 84 -11.71 5.42 12.31
N VAL A 85 -11.76 6.75 12.48
CA VAL A 85 -11.23 7.44 13.66
C VAL A 85 -11.99 7.03 14.92
N ASP A 86 -13.31 7.00 14.87
CA ASP A 86 -14.15 6.67 16.03
C ASP A 86 -13.90 5.23 16.52
N ILE A 87 -13.86 4.24 15.62
CA ILE A 87 -13.57 2.86 16.02
C ILE A 87 -12.14 2.74 16.57
N SER A 88 -11.17 3.46 16.02
CA SER A 88 -9.80 3.52 16.55
C SER A 88 -9.77 4.08 17.97
N ARG A 89 -10.51 5.14 18.24
CA ARG A 89 -10.66 5.72 19.60
C ARG A 89 -11.44 4.79 20.54
N ARG A 90 -12.40 4.01 20.05
CA ARG A 90 -13.09 2.97 20.85
C ARG A 90 -12.12 1.84 21.23
N LEU A 91 -11.27 1.39 20.32
CA LEU A 91 -10.21 0.41 20.61
C LEU A 91 -9.23 0.94 21.66
N GLU A 92 -8.82 2.22 21.59
CA GLU A 92 -7.99 2.87 22.61
C GLU A 92 -8.70 2.86 24.00
N ARG A 93 -10.00 3.14 24.07
CA ARG A 93 -10.76 3.08 25.33
C ARG A 93 -10.96 1.64 25.85
N ALA A 94 -11.12 0.69 24.94
CA ALA A 94 -11.36 -0.73 25.28
C ALA A 94 -10.07 -1.46 25.74
N SER A 95 -8.90 -0.97 25.37
CA SER A 95 -7.63 -1.61 25.71
C SER A 95 -6.53 -0.63 26.08
N ARG A 96 -5.94 -0.82 27.26
CA ARG A 96 -4.74 -0.05 27.71
C ARG A 96 -3.52 -0.26 26.82
N PHE A 97 -3.54 -1.19 25.90
CA PHE A 97 -2.45 -1.52 24.99
C PHE A 97 -2.49 -0.74 23.69
N VAL A 98 -3.55 0.03 23.47
CA VAL A 98 -3.76 0.84 22.25
C VAL A 98 -3.64 2.32 22.59
N LYS A 99 -2.96 3.06 21.73
CA LYS A 99 -2.87 4.52 21.74
C LYS A 99 -3.08 5.06 20.34
N VAL A 100 -3.98 6.02 20.17
CA VAL A 100 -4.18 6.72 18.90
C VAL A 100 -3.40 8.03 18.93
N LEU A 101 -2.60 8.25 17.90
CA LEU A 101 -1.75 9.44 17.72
C LEU A 101 -2.22 10.23 16.50
N ASP A 102 -2.21 11.54 16.60
CA ASP A 102 -2.36 12.44 15.47
C ASP A 102 -0.96 12.61 14.83
N ILE A 103 -0.82 12.24 13.56
CA ILE A 103 0.48 12.18 12.88
C ILE A 103 0.70 13.27 11.84
N GLY A 104 -0.35 13.95 11.40
CA GLY A 104 -0.28 15.00 10.41
C GLY A 104 -1.64 15.55 10.03
N VAL A 105 -1.64 16.47 9.07
CA VAL A 105 -2.85 17.09 8.51
C VAL A 105 -2.76 17.06 6.99
N THR A 106 -3.85 16.66 6.35
CA THR A 106 -3.96 16.59 4.88
C THR A 106 -4.17 17.97 4.27
N PRO A 107 -4.04 18.12 2.94
CA PRO A 107 -4.35 19.37 2.24
C PRO A 107 -5.76 19.92 2.49
N GLU A 108 -6.76 19.07 2.71
CA GLU A 108 -8.13 19.49 3.03
C GLU A 108 -8.38 19.69 4.54
N GLY A 109 -7.31 19.66 5.35
CA GLY A 109 -7.37 19.96 6.79
C GLY A 109 -7.83 18.81 7.67
N ARG A 110 -7.84 17.55 7.18
CA ARG A 110 -8.21 16.38 7.99
C ARG A 110 -7.00 15.86 8.77
N THR A 111 -7.21 15.54 10.02
CA THR A 111 -6.19 14.92 10.86
C THR A 111 -5.92 13.49 10.41
N MET A 112 -4.67 13.17 10.13
CA MET A 112 -4.21 11.79 9.90
C MET A 112 -3.90 11.13 11.24
N ILE A 113 -4.31 9.87 11.42
CA ILE A 113 -4.05 9.13 12.65
C ILE A 113 -3.16 7.91 12.43
N ALA A 114 -2.47 7.51 13.51
CA ALA A 114 -1.86 6.19 13.66
C ALA A 114 -2.28 5.56 14.99
N LEU A 115 -2.42 4.24 15.02
CA LEU A 115 -2.57 3.47 16.23
C LEU A 115 -1.21 2.89 16.60
N VAL A 116 -0.82 3.04 17.87
CA VAL A 116 0.31 2.30 18.44
C VAL A 116 -0.24 1.23 19.36
N VAL A 117 0.15 -0.03 19.11
CA VAL A 117 -0.29 -1.17 19.92
C VAL A 117 0.94 -1.79 20.60
N SER A 118 0.96 -1.74 21.95
CA SER A 118 2.08 -2.21 22.76
C SER A 118 1.62 -2.72 24.11
N LYS A 119 2.00 -3.96 24.46
CA LYS A 119 1.75 -4.54 25.78
C LYS A 119 2.45 -3.74 26.91
N ASP A 120 3.63 -3.21 26.60
CA ASP A 120 4.46 -2.44 27.54
C ASP A 120 4.01 -0.97 27.61
N ARG A 121 3.00 -0.57 26.83
CA ARG A 121 2.55 0.82 26.68
C ARG A 121 3.68 1.74 26.18
N ALA A 122 4.56 1.20 25.35
CA ALA A 122 5.62 1.93 24.68
C ALA A 122 5.02 2.71 23.50
N PHE A 123 4.40 3.85 23.79
CA PHE A 123 3.64 4.65 22.84
C PHE A 123 4.45 5.81 22.24
N THR A 124 5.75 5.84 22.47
CA THR A 124 6.67 6.77 21.80
C THR A 124 7.86 6.00 21.24
N PRO A 125 8.52 6.51 20.18
CA PRO A 125 9.71 5.87 19.61
C PRO A 125 10.81 5.57 20.65
N GLU A 126 11.05 6.50 21.58
CA GLU A 126 12.07 6.36 22.61
C GLU A 126 11.72 5.26 23.64
N SER A 127 10.43 5.10 23.93
CA SER A 127 9.97 4.01 24.81
C SER A 127 10.01 2.67 24.09
N ALA A 128 9.66 2.64 22.81
CA ALA A 128 9.70 1.44 21.97
C ALA A 128 11.15 0.91 21.83
N ALA A 129 12.11 1.78 21.57
CA ALA A 129 13.53 1.43 21.45
C ALA A 129 14.10 0.73 22.70
N LYS A 130 13.49 0.94 23.89
CA LYS A 130 13.90 0.31 25.15
C LYS A 130 13.32 -1.10 25.36
N THR A 131 12.37 -1.52 24.54
CA THR A 131 11.63 -2.79 24.77
C THR A 131 12.30 -4.04 24.22
N ASN A 132 13.29 -3.92 23.39
CA ASN A 132 13.87 -5.05 22.66
C ASN A 132 12.86 -5.87 21.81
N LYS A 133 11.71 -5.25 21.42
CA LYS A 133 10.69 -5.87 20.55
C LYS A 133 10.83 -5.38 19.11
N ALA A 134 10.38 -6.18 18.16
CA ALA A 134 10.29 -5.75 16.77
C ALA A 134 9.23 -4.64 16.62
N VAL A 135 9.51 -3.62 15.82
CA VAL A 135 8.53 -2.61 15.45
C VAL A 135 8.00 -2.93 14.06
N ILE A 136 6.71 -3.23 13.97
CA ILE A 136 6.01 -3.54 12.71
C ILE A 136 5.13 -2.35 12.36
N MET A 137 5.40 -1.73 11.22
CA MET A 137 4.56 -0.66 10.69
C MET A 137 3.61 -1.21 9.63
N ILE A 138 2.36 -0.79 9.65
CA ILE A 138 1.34 -1.20 8.69
C ILE A 138 0.66 0.05 8.16
N GLN A 139 0.51 0.12 6.85
CA GLN A 139 -0.28 1.16 6.19
C GLN A 139 -1.30 0.56 5.24
N SER A 140 -2.44 1.25 5.11
CA SER A 140 -3.50 0.89 4.17
C SER A 140 -4.02 2.14 3.48
N GLY A 141 -4.61 1.98 2.30
CA GLY A 141 -5.31 3.05 1.61
C GLY A 141 -4.41 4.21 1.15
N ILE A 142 -3.17 3.95 0.75
CA ILE A 142 -2.34 4.94 0.03
C ILE A 142 -3.00 5.29 -1.31
N HIS A 143 -3.57 4.30 -1.99
CA HIS A 143 -4.60 4.49 -3.00
C HIS A 143 -5.95 4.30 -2.31
N ALA A 144 -6.67 5.36 -2.11
CA ALA A 144 -7.79 5.36 -1.16
C ALA A 144 -9.04 4.57 -1.59
N GLY A 145 -9.07 4.08 -2.84
CA GLY A 145 -10.07 3.12 -3.29
C GLY A 145 -9.69 1.65 -3.02
N GLU A 146 -8.45 1.39 -2.62
CA GLU A 146 -7.89 0.09 -2.27
C GLU A 146 -7.93 -0.07 -0.75
N ILE A 147 -9.09 -0.35 -0.20
CA ILE A 147 -9.34 -0.18 1.23
C ILE A 147 -9.40 -1.47 2.04
N GLU A 148 -9.20 -2.60 1.41
CA GLU A 148 -9.40 -3.91 2.01
C GLU A 148 -8.43 -4.22 3.15
N GLY A 149 -7.31 -3.49 3.25
CA GLY A 149 -6.42 -3.55 4.41
C GLY A 149 -6.92 -2.79 5.64
N LYS A 150 -7.85 -1.81 5.46
CA LYS A 150 -8.33 -0.93 6.53
C LYS A 150 -9.09 -1.65 7.63
N ASP A 151 -10.17 -2.34 7.27
CA ASP A 151 -10.99 -3.07 8.24
C ASP A 151 -10.23 -4.26 8.83
N PRO A 152 -9.54 -5.12 8.06
CA PRO A 152 -8.74 -6.22 8.58
C PRO A 152 -7.68 -5.81 9.60
N VAL A 153 -6.98 -4.70 9.42
CA VAL A 153 -5.97 -4.29 10.41
C VAL A 153 -6.63 -3.85 11.73
N LEU A 154 -7.79 -3.19 11.69
CA LEU A 154 -8.55 -2.83 12.90
C LEU A 154 -9.13 -4.07 13.59
N MET A 155 -9.57 -5.07 12.82
CA MET A 155 -9.98 -6.38 13.33
C MET A 155 -8.82 -7.06 14.06
N LEU A 156 -7.63 -7.08 13.49
CA LEU A 156 -6.43 -7.65 14.12
C LEU A 156 -6.03 -6.90 15.40
N VAL A 157 -6.16 -5.56 15.44
CA VAL A 157 -5.97 -4.79 16.68
C VAL A 157 -6.96 -5.23 17.76
N ARG A 158 -8.24 -5.37 17.41
CA ARG A 158 -9.26 -5.90 18.33
C ARG A 158 -8.92 -7.31 18.79
N ASP A 159 -8.51 -8.17 17.88
CA ASP A 159 -8.21 -9.58 18.15
C ASP A 159 -7.00 -9.77 19.06
N MET A 160 -5.96 -8.95 18.93
CA MET A 160 -4.78 -9.03 19.80
C MET A 160 -4.95 -8.31 21.14
N THR A 161 -5.86 -7.32 21.24
CA THR A 161 -5.94 -6.46 22.44
C THR A 161 -7.21 -6.62 23.27
N VAL A 162 -8.37 -6.85 22.64
CA VAL A 162 -9.69 -6.92 23.30
C VAL A 162 -10.12 -8.37 23.46
N SER A 163 -10.32 -9.11 22.37
CA SER A 163 -10.69 -10.53 22.42
C SER A 163 -9.52 -11.44 22.81
N LYS A 164 -8.29 -10.94 22.75
CA LYS A 164 -7.03 -11.60 23.15
C LYS A 164 -6.72 -12.89 22.39
N ARG A 165 -7.34 -13.11 21.23
CA ARG A 165 -7.09 -14.30 20.38
C ARG A 165 -5.63 -14.42 20.00
N PHE A 166 -4.95 -13.28 19.77
CA PHE A 166 -3.55 -13.21 19.35
C PHE A 166 -2.71 -12.33 20.29
N ALA A 167 -3.04 -12.33 21.58
CA ALA A 167 -2.33 -11.50 22.56
C ALA A 167 -0.82 -11.80 22.66
N GLY A 168 -0.41 -13.02 22.29
CA GLY A 168 1.00 -13.43 22.27
C GLY A 168 1.88 -12.61 21.32
N TRP A 169 1.36 -12.06 20.24
CA TRP A 169 2.15 -11.19 19.35
C TRP A 169 2.72 -9.97 20.08
N LEU A 170 1.97 -9.45 21.07
CA LEU A 170 2.38 -8.27 21.84
C LEU A 170 3.54 -8.55 22.81
N ASP A 171 3.93 -9.81 23.00
CA ASP A 171 5.14 -10.18 23.75
C ASP A 171 6.40 -9.95 22.92
N HIS A 172 6.28 -9.93 21.60
CA HIS A 172 7.38 -9.92 20.63
C HIS A 172 7.45 -8.66 19.77
N ALA A 173 6.32 -7.97 19.58
CA ALA A 173 6.23 -6.85 18.68
C ALA A 173 5.44 -5.65 19.24
N ILE A 174 5.75 -4.48 18.69
CA ILE A 174 4.99 -3.23 18.78
C ILE A 174 4.48 -2.92 17.38
N PHE A 175 3.21 -2.55 17.26
CA PHE A 175 2.59 -2.24 15.98
C PHE A 175 2.33 -0.75 15.86
N VAL A 176 2.70 -0.15 14.72
CA VAL A 176 2.40 1.23 14.33
C VAL A 176 1.54 1.18 13.08
N ILE A 177 0.27 1.55 13.19
CA ILE A 177 -0.74 1.27 12.18
C ILE A 177 -1.33 2.57 11.66
N ILE A 178 -1.24 2.81 10.36
CA ILE A 178 -1.93 3.89 9.64
C ILE A 178 -3.08 3.25 8.86
N PRO A 179 -4.32 3.28 9.37
CA PRO A 179 -5.44 2.55 8.77
C PRO A 179 -5.90 3.15 7.44
N VAL A 180 -5.72 4.45 7.26
CA VAL A 180 -5.97 5.18 6.00
C VAL A 180 -4.88 6.22 5.80
N PHE A 181 -4.03 6.03 4.79
CA PHE A 181 -2.95 6.96 4.51
C PHE A 181 -3.44 8.17 3.70
N ASN A 182 -4.14 7.93 2.59
CA ASN A 182 -4.71 8.97 1.73
C ASN A 182 -6.13 9.35 2.19
N VAL A 183 -6.22 10.13 3.25
CA VAL A 183 -7.50 10.48 3.87
C VAL A 183 -8.40 11.32 2.96
N ASP A 184 -7.85 12.31 2.25
CA ASP A 184 -8.64 13.15 1.35
C ASP A 184 -9.15 12.36 0.15
N GLY A 185 -8.31 11.49 -0.42
CA GLY A 185 -8.75 10.57 -1.46
C GLY A 185 -9.81 9.58 -0.97
N HIS A 186 -9.73 9.16 0.29
CA HIS A 186 -10.72 8.27 0.91
C HIS A 186 -12.09 8.94 1.04
N GLU A 187 -12.12 10.21 1.43
CA GLU A 187 -13.38 10.97 1.59
C GLU A 187 -13.97 11.45 0.26
N ASN A 188 -13.19 11.41 -0.82
CA ASN A 188 -13.71 11.62 -2.17
C ASN A 188 -14.32 10.33 -2.71
N ILE A 189 -15.54 10.03 -2.25
CA ILE A 189 -16.24 8.75 -2.49
C ILE A 189 -17.08 8.81 -3.77
N SER A 190 -17.02 7.75 -4.58
CA SER A 190 -17.89 7.56 -5.74
C SER A 190 -18.09 6.07 -6.06
N LEU A 191 -19.21 5.76 -6.72
CA LEU A 191 -19.47 4.44 -7.32
C LEU A 191 -18.55 4.12 -8.50
N TYR A 192 -17.84 5.13 -9.05
CA TYR A 192 -17.14 5.03 -10.33
C TYR A 192 -15.62 5.19 -10.22
N HIS A 193 -15.06 5.37 -9.02
CA HIS A 193 -13.63 5.63 -8.87
C HIS A 193 -12.75 4.42 -9.15
N ARG A 194 -13.30 3.20 -8.98
CA ARG A 194 -12.59 1.93 -9.19
C ARG A 194 -13.37 1.01 -10.14
N PRO A 195 -13.49 1.37 -11.44
CA PRO A 195 -14.32 0.62 -12.38
C PRO A 195 -13.81 -0.80 -12.67
N SER A 196 -12.55 -1.11 -12.33
CA SER A 196 -11.94 -2.43 -12.44
C SER A 196 -11.93 -3.23 -11.14
N GLN A 197 -12.68 -2.80 -10.11
CA GLN A 197 -12.69 -3.43 -8.79
C GLN A 197 -14.07 -3.92 -8.40
N ASN A 198 -14.17 -5.17 -7.94
CA ASN A 198 -15.42 -5.78 -7.51
C ASN A 198 -15.74 -5.41 -6.06
N GLY A 199 -16.37 -4.23 -5.87
CA GLY A 199 -16.69 -3.69 -4.55
C GLY A 199 -15.48 -3.13 -3.79
N PRO A 200 -15.71 -2.53 -2.62
CA PRO A 200 -17.02 -2.17 -2.07
C PRO A 200 -17.85 -1.29 -3.00
N ARG A 201 -19.15 -1.15 -2.70
CA ARG A 201 -20.12 -0.45 -3.56
C ARG A 201 -19.68 0.95 -3.96
N SER A 202 -19.04 1.66 -3.05
CA SER A 202 -18.43 2.97 -3.33
C SER A 202 -17.06 3.04 -2.67
N THR A 203 -16.12 3.71 -3.33
CA THR A 203 -14.72 3.81 -2.88
C THR A 203 -14.20 5.22 -3.05
N GLY A 204 -13.11 5.52 -2.35
CA GLY A 204 -12.32 6.72 -2.56
C GLY A 204 -11.55 6.69 -3.90
N THR A 205 -10.87 7.77 -4.19
CA THR A 205 -10.04 7.92 -5.40
C THR A 205 -8.57 7.57 -5.13
N ARG A 206 -7.84 7.20 -6.20
CA ARG A 206 -6.42 6.84 -6.15
C ARG A 206 -5.54 8.00 -5.65
N SER A 207 -5.78 9.20 -6.15
CA SER A 207 -4.98 10.39 -5.87
C SER A 207 -5.46 11.11 -4.61
N ASN A 208 -4.57 11.92 -3.99
CA ASN A 208 -4.94 12.82 -2.90
C ASN A 208 -5.69 14.07 -3.42
N ALA A 209 -6.05 15.01 -2.54
CA ALA A 209 -6.74 16.23 -2.90
C ALA A 209 -5.96 17.12 -3.90
N GLN A 210 -4.64 17.02 -3.96
CA GLN A 210 -3.78 17.69 -4.91
C GLN A 210 -3.64 16.97 -6.25
N ARG A 211 -4.36 15.85 -6.45
CA ARG A 211 -4.29 14.95 -7.60
C ARG A 211 -2.91 14.30 -7.79
N LEU A 212 -2.17 14.11 -6.70
CA LEU A 212 -0.89 13.43 -6.68
C LEU A 212 -1.07 11.99 -6.18
N ASN A 213 -0.34 11.06 -6.79
CA ASN A 213 -0.27 9.69 -6.30
C ASN A 213 0.78 9.59 -5.19
N LEU A 214 0.34 9.33 -3.95
CA LEU A 214 1.23 9.22 -2.81
C LEU A 214 2.24 8.07 -2.95
N ASN A 215 1.89 6.98 -3.66
CA ASN A 215 2.82 5.87 -3.94
C ASN A 215 3.79 6.18 -5.12
N ARG A 216 4.09 7.45 -5.36
CA ARG A 216 5.15 7.96 -6.22
C ARG A 216 5.99 9.00 -5.49
N ASP A 217 5.68 9.29 -4.22
CA ASP A 217 6.16 10.46 -3.48
C ASP A 217 7.23 10.14 -2.42
N TYR A 218 7.51 8.86 -2.15
CA TYR A 218 8.44 8.46 -1.09
C TYR A 218 9.81 9.13 -1.16
N MET A 219 10.34 9.38 -2.36
CA MET A 219 11.64 10.05 -2.54
C MET A 219 11.55 11.58 -2.52
N LYS A 220 10.43 12.14 -2.99
CA LYS A 220 10.29 13.58 -3.20
C LYS A 220 9.71 14.32 -2.00
N ALA A 221 8.84 13.67 -1.25
CA ALA A 221 8.11 14.26 -0.12
C ALA A 221 7.41 15.58 -0.49
N ASP A 222 6.76 15.60 -1.67
CA ASP A 222 6.07 16.79 -2.17
C ASP A 222 4.79 17.06 -1.37
N THR A 223 4.11 16.00 -0.90
CA THR A 223 2.80 16.08 -0.24
C THR A 223 2.92 16.18 1.29
N PRO A 224 1.99 16.86 1.97
CA PRO A 224 1.93 16.90 3.43
C PRO A 224 1.78 15.51 4.05
N GLU A 225 0.97 14.65 3.42
CA GLU A 225 0.73 13.28 3.87
C GLU A 225 2.02 12.46 3.88
N MET A 226 2.82 12.54 2.82
CA MET A 226 4.11 11.83 2.75
C MET A 226 5.10 12.38 3.76
N ARG A 227 5.15 13.69 3.98
CA ARG A 227 6.01 14.28 5.01
C ARG A 227 5.63 13.82 6.42
N ALA A 228 4.33 13.71 6.70
CA ALA A 228 3.83 13.17 7.96
C ALA A 228 4.23 11.69 8.11
N TRP A 229 4.06 10.90 7.07
CA TRP A 229 4.44 9.50 7.05
C TRP A 229 5.95 9.30 7.27
N LEU A 230 6.79 10.04 6.55
CA LEU A 230 8.25 9.98 6.67
C LEU A 230 8.71 10.30 8.10
N LYS A 231 8.07 11.29 8.74
CA LYS A 231 8.35 11.60 10.14
C LYS A 231 8.04 10.40 11.05
N VAL A 232 6.88 9.77 10.88
CA VAL A 232 6.52 8.56 11.64
C VAL A 232 7.51 7.44 11.36
N TYR A 233 7.75 7.11 10.09
CA TYR A 233 8.63 6.03 9.68
C TYR A 233 10.06 6.20 10.24
N ASN A 234 10.67 7.37 10.04
CA ASN A 234 12.05 7.60 10.47
C ASN A 234 12.22 7.75 12.00
N THR A 235 11.16 8.16 12.72
CA THR A 235 11.24 8.23 14.19
C THR A 235 10.97 6.87 14.85
N TRP A 236 10.04 6.07 14.31
CA TRP A 236 9.76 4.74 14.83
C TRP A 236 10.76 3.69 14.34
N ASN A 237 11.43 3.95 13.21
CA ASN A 237 12.44 3.10 12.61
C ASN A 237 12.03 1.61 12.61
N PRO A 238 10.95 1.25 11.89
CA PRO A 238 10.37 -0.08 11.96
C PRO A 238 11.34 -1.16 11.47
N ASP A 239 11.25 -2.35 12.05
CA ASP A 239 11.99 -3.52 11.58
C ASP A 239 11.30 -4.17 10.38
N PHE A 240 9.99 -3.93 10.18
CA PHE A 240 9.20 -4.47 9.09
C PHE A 240 8.07 -3.52 8.72
N LEU A 241 7.78 -3.39 7.41
CA LEU A 241 6.66 -2.61 6.88
C LEU A 241 5.69 -3.52 6.13
N ILE A 242 4.39 -3.25 6.24
CA ILE A 242 3.34 -3.84 5.39
C ILE A 242 2.62 -2.70 4.68
N ASP A 243 2.49 -2.81 3.36
CA ASP A 243 1.76 -1.86 2.51
C ASP A 243 0.63 -2.60 1.78
N ASN A 244 -0.62 -2.28 2.15
CA ASN A 244 -1.80 -2.97 1.66
C ASN A 244 -2.37 -2.29 0.42
N HIS A 245 -2.49 -3.06 -0.68
CA HIS A 245 -2.95 -2.63 -2.00
C HIS A 245 -3.96 -3.60 -2.61
N VAL A 246 -4.51 -3.19 -3.75
CA VAL A 246 -5.37 -3.99 -4.62
C VAL A 246 -4.90 -3.85 -6.07
N THR A 247 -4.77 -4.97 -6.79
CA THR A 247 -4.29 -5.01 -8.18
C THR A 247 -5.21 -4.27 -9.16
N ASP A 248 -4.76 -4.13 -10.39
CA ASP A 248 -5.59 -3.76 -11.53
C ASP A 248 -6.39 -4.97 -12.08
N GLY A 249 -7.28 -4.74 -13.05
CA GLY A 249 -8.33 -5.65 -13.49
C GLY A 249 -7.92 -6.85 -14.34
N SER A 250 -6.70 -7.38 -14.26
CA SER A 250 -6.38 -8.68 -14.88
C SER A 250 -6.93 -9.81 -14.02
N ASP A 251 -7.62 -10.81 -14.62
CA ASP A 251 -8.17 -11.94 -13.89
C ASP A 251 -7.23 -13.14 -13.85
N MET A 252 -7.15 -13.78 -12.69
CA MET A 252 -6.27 -14.91 -12.40
C MET A 252 -6.85 -15.79 -11.28
N GLN A 253 -6.26 -16.96 -11.05
CA GLN A 253 -6.72 -17.83 -9.97
C GLN A 253 -6.27 -17.34 -8.59
N TYR A 254 -5.16 -16.61 -8.50
CA TYR A 254 -4.65 -16.07 -7.25
C TYR A 254 -5.62 -15.05 -6.64
N ASP A 255 -5.75 -15.06 -5.33
CA ASP A 255 -6.54 -14.07 -4.56
C ASP A 255 -5.66 -12.98 -3.96
N VAL A 256 -4.38 -13.22 -3.83
CA VAL A 256 -3.40 -12.22 -3.40
C VAL A 256 -2.03 -12.46 -4.05
N THR A 257 -1.40 -11.38 -4.44
CA THR A 257 0.00 -11.38 -4.86
C THR A 257 0.81 -10.49 -3.92
N TRP A 258 2.13 -10.72 -3.86
CA TRP A 258 3.01 -9.98 -2.98
C TRP A 258 4.32 -9.64 -3.69
N ASP A 259 4.96 -8.54 -3.27
CA ASP A 259 6.35 -8.24 -3.62
C ASP A 259 7.16 -7.79 -2.41
N MET A 260 8.43 -8.15 -2.43
CA MET A 260 9.42 -7.79 -1.42
C MET A 260 10.80 -7.71 -2.06
N ALA A 261 11.58 -6.72 -1.65
CA ALA A 261 13.01 -6.67 -1.93
C ALA A 261 13.73 -7.89 -1.32
N ARG A 262 14.52 -8.61 -2.11
CA ARG A 262 15.20 -9.85 -1.69
C ARG A 262 16.50 -10.11 -2.44
N ASN A 263 16.89 -9.21 -3.32
CA ASN A 263 18.12 -9.24 -4.10
C ASN A 263 19.03 -8.07 -3.67
N GLN A 264 19.82 -7.52 -4.59
CA GLN A 264 20.75 -6.42 -4.30
C GLN A 264 20.10 -5.06 -3.95
N ASP A 265 18.79 -4.96 -4.03
CA ASP A 265 17.98 -3.81 -3.62
C ASP A 265 17.78 -3.69 -2.09
N ILE A 266 18.22 -4.71 -1.35
CA ILE A 266 18.31 -4.73 0.12
C ILE A 266 19.63 -5.40 0.52
N ALA A 267 20.23 -5.02 1.66
CA ALA A 267 21.46 -5.67 2.13
C ALA A 267 21.22 -7.15 2.46
N GLU A 268 22.22 -7.98 2.16
CA GLU A 268 22.10 -9.44 2.15
C GLU A 268 21.57 -10.07 3.46
N PRO A 269 21.95 -9.65 4.69
CA PRO A 269 21.36 -10.25 5.90
C PRO A 269 19.83 -10.13 5.94
N ALA A 270 19.27 -8.97 5.61
CA ALA A 270 17.82 -8.76 5.55
C ALA A 270 17.20 -9.44 4.32
N GLY A 271 17.88 -9.36 3.16
CA GLY A 271 17.45 -10.05 1.93
C GLY A 271 17.42 -11.57 2.08
N ALA A 272 18.43 -12.16 2.74
CA ALA A 272 18.46 -13.57 3.04
C ALA A 272 17.32 -13.97 4.00
N TRP A 273 17.05 -13.20 5.05
CA TRP A 273 15.94 -13.48 5.96
C TRP A 273 14.59 -13.47 5.19
N VAL A 274 14.38 -12.52 4.29
CA VAL A 274 13.17 -12.47 3.43
C VAL A 274 13.09 -13.69 2.54
N ARG A 275 14.14 -13.99 1.79
CA ARG A 275 14.17 -15.01 0.74
C ARG A 275 14.12 -16.43 1.29
N ASP A 276 14.89 -16.69 2.34
CA ASP A 276 15.18 -18.04 2.80
C ASP A 276 14.32 -18.47 4.01
N HIS A 277 13.72 -17.50 4.72
CA HIS A 277 12.89 -17.76 5.90
C HIS A 277 11.45 -17.23 5.74
N TYR A 278 11.28 -15.92 5.52
CA TYR A 278 9.96 -15.30 5.59
C TYR A 278 9.03 -15.74 4.46
N VAL A 279 9.45 -15.61 3.21
CA VAL A 279 8.62 -15.90 2.03
C VAL A 279 8.18 -17.37 1.97
N PRO A 280 9.07 -18.36 2.15
CA PRO A 280 8.64 -19.77 2.12
C PRO A 280 7.63 -20.12 3.23
N GLU A 281 7.77 -19.54 4.41
CA GLU A 281 6.84 -19.79 5.51
C GLU A 281 5.51 -19.06 5.30
N LEU A 282 5.52 -17.83 4.73
CA LEU A 282 4.31 -17.09 4.37
C LEU A 282 3.49 -17.87 3.33
N ASP A 283 4.11 -18.27 2.22
CA ASP A 283 3.43 -19.01 1.14
C ASP A 283 2.82 -20.31 1.66
N LYS A 284 3.55 -21.04 2.49
CA LYS A 284 3.07 -22.27 3.12
C LYS A 284 1.85 -22.06 4.01
N ARG A 285 1.85 -20.98 4.85
CA ARG A 285 0.74 -20.68 5.76
C ARG A 285 -0.49 -20.18 5.01
N MET A 286 -0.31 -19.30 4.03
CA MET A 286 -1.39 -18.83 3.18
C MET A 286 -2.05 -19.99 2.43
N ALA A 287 -1.26 -20.89 1.84
CA ALA A 287 -1.78 -22.08 1.16
C ALA A 287 -2.54 -23.02 2.12
N ALA A 288 -2.08 -23.18 3.36
CA ALA A 288 -2.76 -24.00 4.38
C ALA A 288 -4.15 -23.45 4.74
N ASP A 289 -4.33 -22.10 4.76
CA ASP A 289 -5.61 -21.46 4.97
C ASP A 289 -6.47 -21.44 3.69
N GLY A 290 -5.90 -21.83 2.53
CA GLY A 290 -6.59 -22.03 1.26
C GLY A 290 -6.50 -20.84 0.31
N HIS A 291 -5.57 -19.93 0.57
CA HIS A 291 -5.22 -18.88 -0.37
C HIS A 291 -4.35 -19.38 -1.50
N MET A 292 -4.57 -18.85 -2.69
CA MET A 292 -3.64 -18.97 -3.80
C MET A 292 -2.81 -17.70 -3.88
N VAL A 293 -1.51 -17.84 -3.64
CA VAL A 293 -0.59 -16.70 -3.60
C VAL A 293 0.47 -16.81 -4.69
N ALA A 294 0.94 -15.66 -5.18
CA ALA A 294 2.05 -15.57 -6.12
C ALA A 294 2.87 -14.31 -5.89
N PRO A 295 4.11 -14.24 -6.40
CA PRO A 295 4.80 -12.98 -6.55
C PRO A 295 4.04 -12.01 -7.45
N TYR A 296 4.10 -10.71 -7.17
CA TYR A 296 3.55 -9.67 -8.03
C TYR A 296 4.40 -9.49 -9.29
N GLY A 297 3.75 -9.48 -10.45
CA GLY A 297 4.43 -9.38 -11.74
C GLY A 297 3.47 -9.60 -12.90
N ALA A 298 4.00 -9.80 -14.10
CA ALA A 298 3.21 -9.95 -15.30
C ALA A 298 3.71 -11.05 -16.25
N LEU A 299 2.77 -11.73 -16.91
CA LEU A 299 3.07 -12.59 -18.05
C LEU A 299 3.36 -11.73 -19.28
N ARG A 300 4.51 -11.96 -19.91
CA ARG A 300 4.94 -11.27 -21.14
C ARG A 300 5.22 -12.27 -22.25
N GLY A 301 4.97 -11.88 -23.49
CA GLY A 301 5.34 -12.68 -24.65
C GLY A 301 6.82 -12.62 -24.93
N VAL A 302 7.50 -13.76 -24.92
CA VAL A 302 8.92 -13.88 -25.26
C VAL A 302 9.08 -15.02 -26.26
N ASN A 303 9.54 -14.74 -27.49
CA ASN A 303 9.78 -15.74 -28.54
C ASN A 303 8.61 -16.71 -28.76
N GLY A 304 7.38 -16.20 -28.74
CA GLY A 304 6.16 -16.99 -28.92
C GLY A 304 5.70 -17.79 -27.70
N LYS A 305 6.40 -17.67 -26.56
CA LYS A 305 5.99 -18.24 -25.26
C LYS A 305 5.54 -17.12 -24.31
N ARG A 306 4.78 -17.47 -23.30
CA ARG A 306 4.44 -16.56 -22.19
C ARG A 306 5.40 -16.86 -21.03
N GLU A 307 6.15 -15.87 -20.57
CA GLU A 307 7.05 -15.97 -19.43
C GLU A 307 6.65 -14.94 -18.37
N PHE A 308 6.84 -15.25 -17.09
CA PHE A 308 6.45 -14.40 -15.99
C PHE A 308 7.63 -13.56 -15.52
N PHE A 309 7.45 -12.26 -15.48
CA PHE A 309 8.47 -11.29 -15.03
C PHE A 309 7.98 -10.57 -13.78
N MET A 310 8.78 -10.57 -12.74
CA MET A 310 8.61 -9.65 -11.64
C MET A 310 8.97 -8.24 -12.08
N GLU A 311 8.35 -7.23 -11.47
CA GLU A 311 8.69 -5.84 -11.78
C GLU A 311 9.93 -5.41 -10.98
N VAL A 312 10.73 -4.49 -11.54
CA VAL A 312 11.79 -3.78 -10.83
C VAL A 312 11.29 -2.40 -10.48
N PHE A 313 11.07 -2.19 -9.21
CA PHE A 313 10.62 -0.91 -8.69
C PHE A 313 11.80 -0.01 -8.31
N THR A 314 11.52 1.24 -8.01
CA THR A 314 12.48 2.22 -7.52
C THR A 314 12.05 2.71 -6.13
N PRO A 315 12.94 3.37 -5.35
CA PRO A 315 12.57 3.89 -4.02
C PRO A 315 11.47 4.97 -4.00
N ARG A 316 10.84 5.25 -5.13
CA ARG A 316 9.58 6.05 -5.19
C ARG A 316 8.39 5.31 -4.62
N TYR A 317 8.46 3.98 -4.56
CA TYR A 317 7.43 3.08 -4.04
C TYR A 317 7.78 2.63 -2.62
N SER A 318 6.78 2.35 -1.81
CA SER A 318 6.91 2.03 -0.40
C SER A 318 7.91 0.92 -0.08
N HIS A 319 7.77 -0.22 -0.78
CA HIS A 319 8.57 -1.40 -0.45
C HIS A 319 10.04 -1.23 -0.82
N LEU A 320 10.37 -0.51 -1.91
CA LEU A 320 11.76 -0.21 -2.24
C LEU A 320 12.33 0.95 -1.42
N TYR A 321 11.50 1.93 -1.01
CA TYR A 321 11.91 2.96 -0.07
C TYR A 321 12.35 2.35 1.27
N SER A 322 11.58 1.38 1.77
CA SER A 322 11.90 0.65 2.98
C SER A 322 13.17 -0.22 2.81
N ALA A 323 13.27 -0.91 1.67
CA ALA A 323 14.39 -1.80 1.36
C ALA A 323 15.75 -1.10 1.31
N VAL A 324 15.84 0.09 0.69
CA VAL A 324 17.11 0.86 0.65
C VAL A 324 17.54 1.36 2.03
N GLN A 325 16.67 1.28 3.03
CA GLN A 325 16.98 1.48 4.44
C GLN A 325 17.15 0.15 5.20
N ASN A 326 17.35 -0.96 4.50
CA ASN A 326 17.49 -2.32 5.02
C ASN A 326 16.28 -2.81 5.85
N ARG A 327 15.08 -2.29 5.59
CA ARG A 327 13.85 -2.70 6.25
C ARG A 327 13.01 -3.53 5.28
N PRO A 328 12.81 -4.83 5.54
CA PRO A 328 11.88 -5.62 4.75
C PRO A 328 10.50 -4.96 4.69
N CYS A 329 9.91 -4.94 3.51
CA CYS A 329 8.56 -4.45 3.31
C CYS A 329 7.78 -5.42 2.45
N LEU A 330 6.63 -5.86 2.97
CA LEU A 330 5.66 -6.67 2.26
C LEU A 330 4.68 -5.75 1.53
N LEU A 331 4.78 -5.67 0.20
CA LEU A 331 3.73 -5.15 -0.65
C LEU A 331 2.67 -6.24 -0.81
N VAL A 332 1.43 -5.96 -0.42
CA VAL A 332 0.28 -6.86 -0.57
C VAL A 332 -0.61 -6.33 -1.67
N GLU A 333 -0.88 -7.15 -2.67
CA GLU A 333 -1.74 -6.82 -3.80
C GLU A 333 -2.86 -7.87 -3.89
N SER A 334 -4.01 -7.61 -3.24
CA SER A 334 -5.17 -8.49 -3.40
C SER A 334 -5.84 -8.29 -4.76
N HIS A 335 -6.48 -9.34 -5.27
CA HIS A 335 -6.96 -9.31 -6.65
C HIS A 335 -8.28 -8.53 -6.82
N SER A 336 -8.25 -7.45 -7.59
CA SER A 336 -9.33 -6.46 -7.72
C SER A 336 -10.68 -7.05 -8.16
N LEU A 337 -10.71 -8.07 -9.02
CA LEU A 337 -11.93 -8.68 -9.52
C LEU A 337 -12.55 -9.70 -8.57
N LYS A 338 -11.82 -10.19 -7.55
CA LYS A 338 -12.41 -10.98 -6.45
C LYS A 338 -13.35 -10.08 -5.63
N THR A 339 -14.30 -10.68 -4.91
CA THR A 339 -15.19 -9.91 -4.05
C THR A 339 -14.40 -9.14 -2.96
N ALA A 340 -14.93 -8.01 -2.50
CA ALA A 340 -14.31 -7.25 -1.42
C ALA A 340 -14.10 -8.11 -0.15
N LYS A 341 -15.02 -9.04 0.13
CA LYS A 341 -14.89 -10.01 1.21
C LYS A 341 -13.70 -10.95 1.04
N THR A 342 -13.50 -11.50 -0.16
CA THR A 342 -12.34 -12.34 -0.48
C THR A 342 -11.04 -11.58 -0.30
N ARG A 343 -10.97 -10.33 -0.75
CA ARG A 343 -9.81 -9.47 -0.60
C ARG A 343 -9.54 -9.11 0.87
N ALA A 344 -10.59 -8.77 1.63
CA ALA A 344 -10.47 -8.51 3.07
C ALA A 344 -9.96 -9.74 3.83
N TRP A 345 -10.43 -10.94 3.48
CA TRP A 345 -9.92 -12.18 4.02
C TRP A 345 -8.44 -12.38 3.71
N ALA A 346 -8.02 -12.20 2.46
CA ALA A 346 -6.63 -12.31 2.06
C ALA A 346 -5.73 -11.32 2.84
N HIS A 347 -6.16 -10.06 3.00
CA HIS A 347 -5.44 -9.07 3.82
C HIS A 347 -5.39 -9.43 5.31
N TYR A 348 -6.48 -9.94 5.87
CA TYR A 348 -6.50 -10.37 7.27
C TYR A 348 -5.51 -11.51 7.50
N ASP A 349 -5.54 -12.56 6.67
CA ASP A 349 -4.71 -13.75 6.86
C ASP A 349 -3.24 -13.50 6.53
N ILE A 350 -2.91 -12.72 5.49
CA ILE A 350 -1.52 -12.41 5.18
C ILE A 350 -0.85 -11.56 6.29
N MET A 351 -1.56 -10.61 6.87
CA MET A 351 -1.08 -9.85 8.03
C MET A 351 -0.96 -10.74 9.27
N LYS A 352 -1.96 -11.58 9.55
CA LYS A 352 -1.95 -12.55 10.66
C LYS A 352 -0.73 -13.46 10.57
N HIS A 353 -0.49 -14.04 9.40
CA HIS A 353 0.67 -14.92 9.21
C HIS A 353 2.00 -14.19 9.27
N THR A 354 2.06 -12.95 8.78
CA THR A 354 3.24 -12.11 8.96
C THR A 354 3.55 -11.91 10.45
N PHE A 355 2.53 -11.61 11.26
CA PHE A 355 2.71 -11.42 12.71
C PHE A 355 3.11 -12.73 13.40
N ASP A 356 2.54 -13.86 12.98
CA ASP A 356 2.93 -15.19 13.49
C ASP A 356 4.40 -15.52 13.17
N ILE A 357 4.87 -15.27 11.95
CA ILE A 357 6.25 -15.53 11.52
C ILE A 357 7.22 -14.66 12.32
N ILE A 358 6.93 -13.37 12.45
CA ILE A 358 7.78 -12.44 13.21
C ILE A 358 7.76 -12.78 14.71
N ALA A 359 6.60 -13.15 15.26
CA ALA A 359 6.50 -13.53 16.67
C ALA A 359 7.21 -14.84 16.99
N ALA A 360 7.34 -15.75 16.00
CA ALA A 360 8.08 -17.01 16.16
C ALA A 360 9.61 -16.81 16.19
N ASP A 361 10.15 -15.80 15.47
CA ASP A 361 11.59 -15.46 15.46
C ASP A 361 11.81 -13.93 15.43
N PRO A 362 11.41 -13.19 16.48
CA PRO A 362 11.56 -11.74 16.51
C PRO A 362 13.02 -11.29 16.53
N ASP A 363 13.90 -12.07 17.13
CA ASP A 363 15.34 -11.79 17.18
C ASP A 363 16.03 -12.07 15.83
N GLY A 364 15.53 -13.00 15.03
CA GLY A 364 16.03 -13.28 13.69
C GLY A 364 15.84 -12.08 12.76
N LEU A 365 14.63 -11.52 12.67
CA LEU A 365 14.34 -10.32 11.91
C LEU A 365 15.22 -9.13 12.36
N ARG A 366 15.21 -8.84 13.66
CA ARG A 366 15.94 -7.69 14.21
C ARG A 366 17.46 -7.81 14.04
N ARG A 367 18.00 -9.02 14.17
CA ARG A 367 19.43 -9.30 13.92
C ARG A 367 19.76 -9.08 12.45
N ALA A 368 18.96 -9.59 11.53
CA ALA A 368 19.13 -9.41 10.09
C ALA A 368 19.16 -7.94 9.69
N VAL A 369 18.20 -7.15 10.19
CA VAL A 369 18.11 -5.70 9.96
C VAL A 369 19.35 -4.97 10.51
N ARG A 370 19.73 -5.22 11.76
CA ARG A 370 20.89 -4.55 12.39
C ARG A 370 22.22 -4.91 11.73
N GLU A 371 22.39 -6.16 11.33
CA GLU A 371 23.60 -6.58 10.62
C GLU A 371 23.66 -5.98 9.22
N SER A 372 22.51 -5.82 8.54
CA SER A 372 22.41 -5.08 7.28
C SER A 372 22.85 -3.62 7.44
N ASP A 373 22.34 -2.94 8.46
CA ASP A 373 22.73 -1.55 8.75
C ASP A 373 24.24 -1.42 9.03
N LYS A 374 24.78 -2.34 9.82
CA LYS A 374 26.22 -2.38 10.15
C LYS A 374 27.08 -2.63 8.91
N GLN A 375 26.69 -3.60 8.06
CA GLN A 375 27.41 -3.90 6.83
C GLN A 375 27.37 -2.73 5.85
N MET A 376 26.22 -2.07 5.70
CA MET A 376 26.12 -0.90 4.82
C MET A 376 26.91 0.29 5.37
N ALA A 377 26.85 0.56 6.68
CA ALA A 377 27.64 1.62 7.30
C ALA A 377 29.16 1.41 7.15
N ALA A 378 29.62 0.16 7.24
CA ALA A 378 31.04 -0.19 7.07
C ALA A 378 31.57 0.05 5.65
N ARG A 379 30.71 0.16 4.64
CA ARG A 379 31.09 0.46 3.24
C ARG A 379 31.32 1.95 2.99
N ALA A 380 30.87 2.82 3.91
CA ALA A 380 30.99 4.26 3.72
C ALA A 380 32.45 4.70 3.68
N GLY A 381 32.87 5.32 2.58
CA GLY A 381 34.24 5.77 2.34
C GLY A 381 35.26 4.67 2.04
N ASP A 382 34.89 3.40 2.10
CA ASP A 382 35.76 2.27 1.73
C ASP A 382 35.73 2.06 0.20
N ARG A 383 36.77 2.52 -0.49
CA ARG A 383 36.91 2.36 -1.95
C ARG A 383 37.17 0.92 -2.39
N SER A 384 37.54 0.02 -1.47
CA SER A 384 37.74 -1.40 -1.78
C SER A 384 36.44 -2.21 -1.65
N ALA A 385 35.40 -1.66 -1.01
CA ALA A 385 34.09 -2.28 -0.91
C ALA A 385 33.42 -2.36 -2.28
N ALA A 386 32.59 -3.39 -2.48
CA ALA A 386 31.80 -3.49 -3.70
C ALA A 386 30.88 -2.27 -3.86
N PRO A 387 30.62 -1.79 -5.09
CA PRO A 387 29.67 -0.69 -5.32
C PRO A 387 28.27 -1.02 -4.79
N VAL A 388 27.51 0.00 -4.41
CA VAL A 388 26.09 -0.16 -4.05
C VAL A 388 25.23 -0.13 -5.29
N TYR A 389 24.24 -1.01 -5.32
CA TYR A 389 23.20 -1.03 -6.35
C TYR A 389 22.36 0.25 -6.31
N LEU A 390 22.11 0.85 -7.46
CA LEU A 390 21.23 2.03 -7.61
C LEU A 390 20.08 1.78 -8.57
N ALA A 391 20.29 0.99 -9.64
CA ALA A 391 19.23 0.64 -10.58
C ALA A 391 19.56 -0.67 -11.30
N GLY A 392 18.53 -1.34 -11.78
CA GLY A 392 18.65 -2.59 -12.53
C GLY A 392 17.46 -2.85 -13.44
N LYS A 393 17.50 -3.99 -14.08
CA LYS A 393 16.41 -4.56 -14.88
C LYS A 393 16.25 -6.03 -14.54
N VAL A 394 15.06 -6.56 -14.74
CA VAL A 394 14.84 -8.01 -14.61
C VAL A 394 15.74 -8.73 -15.61
N SER A 395 16.45 -9.75 -15.16
CA SER A 395 17.27 -10.60 -16.02
C SER A 395 16.37 -11.49 -16.87
N SER A 396 16.53 -11.39 -18.20
CA SER A 396 15.87 -12.32 -19.13
C SER A 396 16.60 -13.65 -19.30
N GLU A 397 17.81 -13.77 -18.78
CA GLU A 397 18.64 -14.97 -18.90
C GLU A 397 18.56 -15.88 -17.65
N LYS A 398 18.21 -15.30 -16.52
CA LYS A 398 18.13 -16.00 -15.22
C LYS A 398 16.69 -16.21 -14.84
N GLY A 399 16.19 -17.40 -15.08
CA GLY A 399 14.82 -17.77 -14.72
C GLY A 399 14.76 -19.16 -14.09
N ARG A 400 13.68 -19.44 -13.41
CA ARG A 400 13.39 -20.75 -12.82
C ARG A 400 11.98 -21.23 -13.20
N PRO A 401 11.75 -22.57 -13.23
CA PRO A 401 10.42 -23.09 -13.58
C PRO A 401 9.32 -22.54 -12.66
N LEU A 402 8.17 -22.24 -13.26
CA LEU A 402 6.95 -21.84 -12.57
C LEU A 402 5.74 -22.46 -13.29
N VAL A 403 4.71 -22.81 -12.55
CA VAL A 403 3.34 -22.97 -13.10
C VAL A 403 2.56 -21.74 -12.69
N TYR A 404 2.19 -20.91 -13.68
CA TYR A 404 1.38 -19.73 -13.44
C TYR A 404 -0.10 -20.07 -13.59
N HIS A 405 -0.88 -19.81 -12.55
CA HIS A 405 -2.29 -20.13 -12.46
C HIS A 405 -3.14 -18.97 -13.02
N ALA A 406 -3.27 -18.95 -14.34
CA ALA A 406 -4.08 -17.98 -15.07
C ALA A 406 -5.54 -18.45 -15.24
N LEU A 407 -6.34 -17.62 -15.88
CA LEU A 407 -7.63 -17.99 -16.44
C LEU A 407 -7.59 -17.87 -17.96
N LYS A 408 -8.28 -18.78 -18.67
CA LYS A 408 -8.45 -18.67 -20.12
C LYS A 408 -9.20 -17.41 -20.48
N ASN A 409 -8.80 -16.78 -21.56
CA ASN A 409 -9.50 -15.65 -22.14
C ASN A 409 -9.69 -15.85 -23.64
N ALA A 410 -10.71 -15.17 -24.18
CA ALA A 410 -11.01 -15.17 -25.59
C ALA A 410 -11.22 -13.73 -26.10
N PRO A 411 -10.83 -13.45 -27.36
CA PRO A 411 -11.10 -12.15 -27.96
C PRO A 411 -12.62 -11.89 -28.02
N PHE A 412 -13.03 -10.69 -27.62
CA PHE A 412 -14.40 -10.23 -27.63
C PHE A 412 -14.46 -8.79 -28.15
N LYS A 413 -15.40 -8.54 -29.06
CA LYS A 413 -15.64 -7.18 -29.55
C LYS A 413 -16.51 -6.41 -28.55
N SER A 414 -15.97 -5.39 -27.94
CA SER A 414 -16.71 -4.53 -27.02
C SER A 414 -17.85 -3.81 -27.73
N GLU A 415 -19.07 -3.95 -27.25
CA GLU A 415 -20.26 -3.24 -27.77
C GLU A 415 -20.19 -1.74 -27.47
N VAL A 416 -19.45 -1.35 -26.44
CA VAL A 416 -19.31 0.05 -26.00
C VAL A 416 -18.25 0.79 -26.82
N THR A 417 -17.07 0.20 -27.00
CA THR A 417 -15.94 0.85 -27.66
C THR A 417 -15.72 0.41 -29.09
N GLY A 418 -16.30 -0.72 -29.50
CA GLY A 418 -16.02 -1.38 -30.79
C GLY A 418 -14.64 -2.04 -30.87
N ALA A 419 -13.79 -1.89 -29.84
CA ALA A 419 -12.46 -2.49 -29.81
C ALA A 419 -12.50 -3.98 -29.47
N MET A 420 -11.50 -4.72 -29.93
CA MET A 420 -11.26 -6.10 -29.48
C MET A 420 -10.63 -6.05 -28.09
N VAL A 421 -11.26 -6.72 -27.14
CA VAL A 421 -10.79 -6.87 -25.75
C VAL A 421 -10.77 -8.36 -25.39
N ASN A 422 -10.05 -8.72 -24.34
CA ASN A 422 -10.08 -10.08 -23.80
C ASN A 422 -11.22 -10.23 -22.79
N ARG A 423 -11.98 -11.32 -22.90
CA ARG A 423 -12.96 -11.73 -21.90
C ARG A 423 -12.49 -13.04 -21.26
N TYR A 424 -12.40 -13.07 -19.95
CA TYR A 424 -12.11 -14.29 -19.21
C TYR A 424 -13.30 -15.24 -19.22
N THR A 425 -13.02 -16.54 -19.37
CA THR A 425 -14.07 -17.58 -19.53
C THR A 425 -14.40 -18.29 -18.23
N GLY A 426 -13.59 -18.12 -17.20
CA GLY A 426 -13.66 -18.89 -15.95
C GLY A 426 -12.99 -20.27 -16.01
N GLU A 427 -12.54 -20.71 -17.19
CA GLU A 427 -11.78 -21.94 -17.30
C GLU A 427 -10.34 -21.72 -16.79
N LEU A 428 -9.84 -22.69 -16.00
CA LEU A 428 -8.48 -22.66 -15.48
C LEU A 428 -7.45 -22.82 -16.61
N ASP A 429 -6.36 -22.08 -16.53
CA ASP A 429 -5.24 -22.12 -17.48
C ASP A 429 -3.92 -22.18 -16.69
N ASP A 430 -3.53 -23.39 -16.32
CA ASP A 430 -2.26 -23.62 -15.64
C ASP A 430 -1.13 -23.63 -16.67
N ILE A 431 -0.35 -22.55 -16.68
CA ILE A 431 0.67 -22.28 -17.69
C ILE A 431 2.04 -22.70 -17.16
N PRO A 432 2.62 -23.81 -17.66
CA PRO A 432 4.04 -24.09 -17.41
C PRO A 432 4.89 -22.98 -18.03
N THR A 433 5.67 -22.30 -17.23
CA THR A 433 6.43 -21.13 -17.66
C THR A 433 7.74 -20.99 -16.87
N VAL A 434 8.44 -19.90 -17.11
CA VAL A 434 9.63 -19.48 -16.38
C VAL A 434 9.32 -18.18 -15.66
N ILE A 435 9.68 -18.08 -14.38
CA ILE A 435 9.69 -16.83 -13.65
C ILE A 435 11.07 -16.19 -13.70
N HIS A 436 11.12 -14.92 -14.09
CA HIS A 436 12.28 -14.06 -14.04
C HIS A 436 12.20 -13.15 -12.82
N ASP A 437 12.94 -13.48 -11.79
CA ASP A 437 12.93 -12.81 -10.48
C ASP A 437 14.33 -12.33 -10.03
N GLN A 438 15.32 -12.46 -10.90
CA GLN A 438 16.67 -11.96 -10.67
C GLN A 438 16.87 -10.61 -11.35
N ILE A 439 17.71 -9.76 -10.77
CA ILE A 439 17.99 -8.42 -11.27
C ILE A 439 19.41 -8.36 -11.80
N ASP A 440 19.57 -7.83 -13.02
CA ASP A 440 20.86 -7.42 -13.58
C ASP A 440 21.09 -5.94 -13.25
N THR A 441 22.17 -5.64 -12.52
CA THR A 441 22.54 -4.27 -12.17
C THR A 441 22.88 -3.46 -13.42
N THR A 442 22.28 -2.30 -13.57
CA THR A 442 22.56 -1.36 -14.68
C THR A 442 23.26 -0.09 -14.21
N VAL A 443 23.06 0.31 -12.95
CA VAL A 443 23.71 1.45 -12.33
C VAL A 443 24.15 1.08 -10.92
N GLU A 444 25.39 1.39 -10.62
CA GLU A 444 25.98 1.24 -9.29
C GLU A 444 26.90 2.42 -8.96
N ALA A 445 27.21 2.63 -7.69
CA ALA A 445 28.13 3.67 -7.26
C ALA A 445 28.89 3.26 -6.00
N GLN A 446 30.11 3.78 -5.87
CA GLN A 446 30.85 3.69 -4.63
C GLN A 446 30.19 4.57 -3.55
N MET A 447 30.04 4.04 -2.35
CA MET A 447 29.47 4.79 -1.24
C MET A 447 30.51 5.78 -0.71
N PRO A 448 30.26 7.11 -0.79
CA PRO A 448 31.18 8.09 -0.23
C PRO A 448 31.12 8.08 1.31
N LEU A 449 32.12 8.68 1.96
CA LEU A 449 32.08 8.91 3.40
C LEU A 449 30.93 9.86 3.81
N GLY A 450 30.58 10.80 2.93
CA GLY A 450 29.52 11.76 3.10
C GLY A 450 29.39 12.69 1.90
N TYR A 451 28.38 13.54 1.94
CA TYR A 451 28.12 14.53 0.89
C TYR A 451 28.22 15.95 1.45
N LEU A 452 28.87 16.85 0.72
CA LEU A 452 28.80 18.29 0.97
C LEU A 452 27.69 18.89 0.11
N ILE A 453 26.72 19.51 0.79
CA ILE A 453 25.61 20.19 0.12
C ILE A 453 25.83 21.69 0.24
N PRO A 454 26.08 22.40 -0.87
CA PRO A 454 26.20 23.86 -0.83
C PRO A 454 24.90 24.50 -0.30
N SER A 455 25.02 25.61 0.43
CA SER A 455 23.88 26.33 1.06
C SER A 455 22.82 26.77 0.03
N ALA A 456 23.21 26.95 -1.24
CA ALA A 456 22.27 27.25 -2.33
C ALA A 456 21.23 26.14 -2.57
N PHE A 457 21.49 24.92 -2.09
CA PHE A 457 20.62 23.76 -2.21
C PHE A 457 19.93 23.40 -0.88
N GLY A 458 19.58 24.40 -0.06
CA GLY A 458 18.94 24.19 1.25
C GLY A 458 17.70 23.29 1.19
N ARG A 459 16.87 23.40 0.13
CA ARG A 459 15.70 22.52 -0.07
C ARG A 459 16.07 21.04 -0.14
N VAL A 460 17.23 20.70 -0.70
CA VAL A 460 17.71 19.31 -0.73
C VAL A 460 18.02 18.84 0.68
N ALA A 461 18.68 19.69 1.49
CA ALA A 461 18.96 19.37 2.89
C ALA A 461 17.66 19.17 3.69
N ASP A 462 16.65 20.01 3.49
CA ASP A 462 15.33 19.87 4.15
C ASP A 462 14.65 18.53 3.82
N ILE A 463 14.72 18.10 2.55
CA ILE A 463 14.18 16.80 2.12
C ILE A 463 14.98 15.64 2.74
N LEU A 464 16.32 15.72 2.72
CA LEU A 464 17.16 14.69 3.34
C LEU A 464 16.91 14.56 4.86
N ALA A 465 16.63 15.67 5.54
CA ALA A 465 16.22 15.63 6.95
C ALA A 465 14.92 14.86 7.17
N LEU A 466 13.93 15.00 6.25
CA LEU A 466 12.70 14.21 6.29
C LEU A 466 12.97 12.70 6.10
N HIS A 467 14.01 12.35 5.36
CA HIS A 467 14.44 10.95 5.19
C HIS A 467 15.30 10.43 6.35
N GLY A 468 15.47 11.19 7.41
CA GLY A 468 16.26 10.77 8.57
C GLY A 468 17.79 10.82 8.34
N VAL A 469 18.25 11.47 7.28
CA VAL A 469 19.68 11.60 7.01
C VAL A 469 20.31 12.55 8.04
N GLU A 470 21.32 12.05 8.75
CA GLU A 470 22.08 12.86 9.70
C GLU A 470 22.93 13.91 8.96
N MET A 471 22.83 15.15 9.38
CA MET A 471 23.52 16.28 8.75
C MET A 471 24.10 17.22 9.78
N GLU A 472 25.29 17.72 9.49
CA GLU A 472 25.94 18.75 10.28
C GLU A 472 26.10 20.03 9.46
N ARG A 473 25.78 21.18 10.06
CA ARG A 473 26.01 22.48 9.42
C ARG A 473 27.39 22.99 9.81
N THR A 474 28.22 23.27 8.80
CA THR A 474 29.54 23.89 9.03
C THR A 474 29.60 25.31 8.47
N SER A 475 30.24 26.21 9.23
CA SER A 475 30.64 27.55 8.77
C SER A 475 32.15 27.64 8.50
N LYS A 476 32.89 26.54 8.70
CA LYS A 476 34.34 26.51 8.49
C LYS A 476 34.64 26.38 7.00
N LEU A 477 35.68 27.06 6.54
CA LEU A 477 36.25 26.81 5.22
C LEU A 477 36.78 25.38 5.16
N ILE A 478 36.38 24.66 4.15
CA ILE A 478 36.85 23.31 3.88
C ILE A 478 37.66 23.35 2.59
N GLU A 479 38.96 23.11 2.71
CA GLU A 479 39.89 23.03 1.58
C GLU A 479 40.34 21.58 1.43
N GLN A 480 39.75 20.87 0.48
CA GLN A 480 40.18 19.52 0.07
C GLN A 480 39.66 19.19 -1.31
N VAL A 481 40.18 18.12 -1.90
CA VAL A 481 39.74 17.61 -3.19
C VAL A 481 38.41 16.86 -2.99
N PHE A 482 37.40 17.23 -3.78
CA PHE A 482 36.10 16.59 -3.79
C PHE A 482 35.80 15.96 -5.16
N GLU A 483 35.14 14.84 -5.16
CA GLU A 483 34.40 14.38 -6.33
C GLU A 483 33.15 15.23 -6.47
N THR A 484 32.88 15.74 -7.66
CA THR A 484 31.71 16.57 -7.93
C THR A 484 30.80 15.89 -8.90
N TYR A 485 29.50 15.95 -8.62
CA TYR A 485 28.47 15.48 -9.55
C TYR A 485 27.98 16.64 -10.40
N ARG A 486 27.88 16.42 -11.71
CA ARG A 486 27.30 17.38 -12.66
C ARG A 486 26.15 16.71 -13.40
N PHE A 487 25.02 17.39 -13.46
CA PHE A 487 23.92 16.97 -14.31
C PHE A 487 24.30 17.25 -15.77
N ALA A 488 24.30 16.22 -16.62
CA ALA A 488 24.50 16.33 -18.05
C ALA A 488 23.29 15.77 -18.77
N ASN A 489 22.94 16.36 -19.92
CA ASN A 489 21.83 15.89 -20.75
C ASN A 489 20.49 15.76 -20.00
N VAL A 490 20.23 16.68 -19.08
CA VAL A 490 18.99 16.69 -18.29
C VAL A 490 17.79 16.80 -19.25
N ARG A 491 16.93 15.80 -19.21
CA ARG A 491 15.68 15.80 -19.97
C ARG A 491 14.54 15.67 -18.95
N PRO A 492 13.51 16.53 -19.03
CA PRO A 492 12.32 16.30 -18.25
C PRO A 492 11.75 14.92 -18.61
N GLY A 493 11.57 14.06 -17.65
CA GLY A 493 10.85 12.81 -17.83
C GLY A 493 9.34 13.08 -18.06
N GLN A 494 8.64 12.10 -18.61
CA GLN A 494 7.18 12.19 -18.61
C GLN A 494 6.69 12.17 -17.15
N GLY A 495 5.81 13.10 -16.81
CA GLY A 495 5.18 13.11 -15.49
C GLY A 495 4.44 11.80 -15.24
N SER A 496 4.54 11.28 -14.03
CA SER A 496 3.80 10.09 -13.62
C SER A 496 2.82 10.45 -12.52
N GLU A 497 1.52 10.32 -12.84
CA GLU A 497 0.42 10.48 -11.89
C GLU A 497 0.52 11.76 -11.02
N GLY A 498 0.74 12.90 -11.70
CA GLY A 498 0.84 14.22 -11.10
C GLY A 498 2.27 14.65 -10.71
N HIS A 499 3.21 13.72 -10.62
CA HIS A 499 4.60 14.05 -10.29
C HIS A 499 5.47 14.28 -11.54
N VAL A 500 6.31 15.30 -11.50
CA VAL A 500 7.36 15.51 -12.51
C VAL A 500 8.48 14.49 -12.29
N MET A 501 8.91 13.85 -13.37
CA MET A 501 9.99 12.83 -13.35
C MET A 501 11.29 13.40 -13.87
#